data_984db0f05bafa2a1f3b79c1a198ab726
#
_entry.id   984db0f05bafa2a1f3b79c1a198ab726
#
_cell.length_a   1.000
_cell.length_b   1.000
_cell.length_c   1.000
_cell.angle_alpha   90.00
_cell.angle_beta   90.00
_cell.angle_gamma   90.00
#
_symmetry.space_group_name_H-M   'P 1'
#
loop_
_entity.id
_entity.type
_entity.pdbx_description
1 polymer ?
#
loop_
_entity_poly.entity_id
_entity_poly.type
_entity_poly.pdbx_seq_one_letter_code
_entity_poly.pdbx_strand_id
1 'polypeptide(L)' 'MPGDFMTPAEKGERYARLFRKAGAFLAKGNIARAVEVFKEGQSLAAGLGDHKMADRFADEIARAEKSSDPQE' A
#
# COMPACT_ATOMS: atom_id res chain seq x y z
N MET A 1 -2.40 -28.09 5.95
CA MET A 1 -3.13 -26.92 6.08
C MET A 1 -2.32 -25.74 5.67
N PRO A 2 -2.86 -25.05 4.85
CA PRO A 2 -2.14 -23.92 4.38
C PRO A 2 -2.04 -22.93 5.47
N GLY A 3 -0.97 -22.47 5.76
CA GLY A 3 -0.80 -21.50 6.76
C GLY A 3 -0.97 -20.11 6.24
N ASP A 4 -1.77 -19.98 5.20
CA ASP A 4 -1.83 -18.72 4.52
C ASP A 4 -3.00 -17.87 4.90
N PHE A 5 -3.86 -18.38 5.75
CA PHE A 5 -4.99 -17.59 6.16
C PHE A 5 -4.55 -16.54 7.15
N MET A 6 -4.97 -15.33 6.90
CA MET A 6 -4.81 -14.27 7.86
C MET A 6 -6.15 -14.00 8.48
N THR A 7 -6.16 -13.78 9.79
CA THR A 7 -7.37 -13.32 10.44
C THR A 7 -7.64 -11.89 9.99
N PRO A 8 -8.85 -11.41 10.10
CA PRO A 8 -9.13 -10.01 9.77
C PRO A 8 -8.28 -9.05 10.57
N ALA A 9 -7.98 -9.37 11.82
CA ALA A 9 -7.13 -8.51 12.64
C ALA A 9 -5.71 -8.47 12.11
N GLU A 10 -5.18 -9.61 11.71
CA GLU A 10 -3.83 -9.67 11.15
C GLU A 10 -3.74 -8.93 9.84
N LYS A 11 -4.77 -9.08 9.01
CA LYS A 11 -4.82 -8.41 7.74
C LYS A 11 -4.82 -6.90 7.93
N GLY A 12 -5.69 -6.42 8.81
CA GLY A 12 -5.77 -4.99 9.08
C GLY A 12 -4.47 -4.44 9.62
N GLU A 13 -3.82 -5.20 10.49
CA GLU A 13 -2.55 -4.78 11.06
C GLU A 13 -1.47 -4.68 10.00
N ARG A 14 -1.45 -5.62 9.08
CA ARG A 14 -0.48 -5.61 8.00
C ARG A 14 -0.69 -4.42 7.08
N TYR A 15 -1.93 -4.13 6.74
CA TYR A 15 -2.25 -2.97 5.93
C TYR A 15 -1.85 -1.68 6.64
N ALA A 16 -2.14 -1.59 7.94
CA ALA A 16 -1.81 -0.39 8.69
C ALA A 16 -0.30 -0.16 8.71
N ARG A 17 0.46 -1.24 8.84
CA ARG A 17 1.92 -1.14 8.85
C ARG A 17 2.44 -0.63 7.52
N LEU A 18 1.87 -1.11 6.42
CA LEU A 18 2.28 -0.66 5.10
C LEU A 18 1.93 0.81 4.89
N PHE A 19 0.75 1.23 5.35
CA PHE A 19 0.37 2.64 5.25
C PHE A 19 1.31 3.53 6.06
N ARG A 20 1.67 3.10 7.25
CA ARG A 20 2.59 3.88 8.09
C ARG A 20 3.96 3.98 7.45
N LYS A 21 4.43 2.88 6.88
CA LYS A 21 5.73 2.84 6.24
C LYS A 21 5.75 3.75 5.02
N ALA A 22 4.72 3.66 4.19
CA ALA A 22 4.62 4.51 3.02
C ALA A 22 4.51 5.98 3.43
N GLY A 23 3.74 6.26 4.48
CA GLY A 23 3.60 7.63 4.97
C GLY A 23 4.92 8.21 5.44
N ALA A 24 5.74 7.39 6.07
CA ALA A 24 7.07 7.82 6.51
C ALA A 24 7.95 8.19 5.33
N PHE A 25 7.89 7.40 4.26
CA PHE A 25 8.65 7.72 3.05
C PHE A 25 8.13 9.00 2.41
N LEU A 26 6.82 9.17 2.36
CA LEU A 26 6.24 10.39 1.79
C LEU A 26 6.65 11.62 2.58
N ALA A 27 6.70 11.49 3.89
CA ALA A 27 7.10 12.60 4.75
C ALA A 27 8.54 13.03 4.48
N LYS A 28 9.36 12.11 4.05
CA LYS A 28 10.75 12.40 3.70
C LYS A 28 10.91 12.81 2.25
N GLY A 29 9.84 12.84 1.50
CA GLY A 29 9.92 13.16 0.08
C GLY A 29 10.38 12.00 -0.77
N ASN A 30 10.42 10.79 -0.21
CA ASN A 30 10.88 9.61 -0.95
C ASN A 30 9.69 8.93 -1.61
N ILE A 31 9.21 9.53 -2.70
CA ILE A 31 8.00 9.09 -3.38
C ILE A 31 8.18 7.71 -3.97
N ALA A 32 9.33 7.44 -4.55
CA ALA A 32 9.57 6.15 -5.20
C ALA A 32 9.44 4.99 -4.22
N ARG A 33 9.98 5.15 -3.02
CA ARG A 33 9.88 4.11 -2.01
C ARG A 33 8.47 3.96 -1.48
N ALA A 34 7.76 5.07 -1.32
CA ALA A 34 6.37 5.03 -0.89
C ALA A 34 5.53 4.26 -1.89
N VAL A 35 5.75 4.49 -3.18
CA VAL A 35 5.02 3.78 -4.23
C VAL A 35 5.32 2.28 -4.17
N GLU A 36 6.56 1.92 -3.93
CA GLU A 36 6.91 0.50 -3.79
C GLU A 36 6.16 -0.15 -2.65
N VAL A 37 6.05 0.54 -1.52
CA VAL A 37 5.32 0.01 -0.37
C VAL A 37 3.83 -0.15 -0.69
N PHE A 38 3.25 0.84 -1.37
CA PHE A 38 1.85 0.73 -1.76
C PHE A 38 1.63 -0.40 -2.76
N LYS A 39 2.58 -0.63 -3.65
CA LYS A 39 2.48 -1.76 -4.60
C LYS A 39 2.54 -3.08 -3.87
N GLU A 40 3.34 -3.16 -2.84
CA GLU A 40 3.40 -4.34 -2.00
C GLU A 40 2.03 -4.59 -1.35
N GLY A 41 1.40 -3.54 -0.85
CA GLY A 41 0.07 -3.64 -0.27
C GLY A 41 -0.98 -4.06 -1.29
N GLN A 42 -0.89 -3.51 -2.49
CA GLN A 42 -1.80 -3.86 -3.56
C GLN A 42 -1.69 -5.36 -3.91
N SER A 43 -0.48 -5.86 -4.01
CA SER A 43 -0.25 -7.27 -4.30
C SER A 43 -0.76 -8.15 -3.17
N LEU A 44 -0.54 -7.75 -1.94
CA LEU A 44 -1.03 -8.49 -0.79
C LEU A 44 -2.55 -8.56 -0.81
N ALA A 45 -3.20 -7.43 -1.00
CA ALA A 45 -4.66 -7.37 -1.02
C ALA A 45 -5.24 -8.19 -2.16
N ALA A 46 -4.64 -8.08 -3.34
CA ALA A 46 -5.10 -8.84 -4.50
C ALA A 46 -4.95 -10.34 -4.24
N GLY A 47 -3.85 -10.74 -3.63
CA GLY A 47 -3.61 -12.15 -3.33
C GLY A 47 -4.59 -12.69 -2.31
N LEU A 48 -5.12 -11.85 -1.44
CA LEU A 48 -6.12 -12.23 -0.46
C LEU A 48 -7.56 -12.12 -0.98
N GLY A 49 -7.73 -11.65 -2.19
CA GLY A 49 -9.05 -11.42 -2.76
C GLY A 49 -9.73 -10.20 -2.17
N ASP A 50 -8.96 -9.31 -1.57
CA ASP A 50 -9.50 -8.11 -0.95
C ASP A 50 -9.50 -6.98 -1.97
N HIS A 51 -10.49 -6.97 -2.81
CA HIS A 51 -10.53 -6.04 -3.93
C HIS A 51 -10.66 -4.59 -3.49
N LYS A 52 -11.36 -4.35 -2.41
CA LYS A 52 -11.50 -2.98 -1.90
C LYS A 52 -10.17 -2.41 -1.49
N MET A 53 -9.38 -3.20 -0.79
CA MET A 53 -8.08 -2.71 -0.36
C MET A 53 -7.10 -2.64 -1.52
N ALA A 54 -7.19 -3.56 -2.48
CA ALA A 54 -6.35 -3.48 -3.66
C ALA A 54 -6.62 -2.19 -4.42
N ASP A 55 -7.87 -1.81 -4.55
CA ASP A 55 -8.25 -0.56 -5.19
C ASP A 55 -7.77 0.65 -4.40
N ARG A 56 -7.84 0.57 -3.09
CA ARG A 56 -7.37 1.65 -2.25
C ARG A 56 -5.87 1.87 -2.40
N PHE A 57 -5.10 0.79 -2.43
CA PHE A 57 -3.66 0.90 -2.66
C PHE A 57 -3.38 1.45 -4.06
N ALA A 58 -4.16 1.05 -5.06
CA ALA A 58 -3.99 1.57 -6.41
C ALA A 58 -4.24 3.07 -6.45
N ASP A 59 -5.23 3.55 -5.72
CA ASP A 59 -5.51 4.98 -5.63
C ASP A 59 -4.36 5.72 -4.97
N GLU A 60 -3.78 5.14 -3.93
CA GLU A 60 -2.66 5.77 -3.25
C GLU A 60 -1.43 5.83 -4.15
N ILE A 61 -1.20 4.80 -4.95
CA ILE A 61 -0.11 4.80 -5.91
C ILE A 61 -0.30 5.92 -6.91
N ALA A 62 -1.48 6.03 -7.48
CA ALA A 62 -1.77 7.06 -8.46
C ALA A 62 -1.58 8.45 -7.87
N ARG A 63 -2.01 8.63 -6.63
CA ARG A 63 -1.89 9.90 -5.95
C ARG A 63 -0.43 10.25 -5.67
N ALA A 64 0.34 9.28 -5.23
CA ALA A 64 1.75 9.49 -4.96
C ALA A 64 2.53 9.79 -6.22
N GLU A 65 2.24 9.08 -7.28
CA GLU A 65 2.91 9.29 -8.56
C GLU A 65 2.57 10.67 -9.13
N LYS A 66 1.36 11.09 -8.95
CA LYS A 66 0.96 12.40 -9.40
C LYS A 66 1.67 13.50 -8.62
N SER A 67 1.87 13.27 -7.32
CA SER A 67 2.56 14.21 -6.46
C SER A 67 4.00 14.37 -6.84
N SER A 68 4.60 13.38 -7.46
CA SER A 68 6.01 13.44 -7.81
C SER A 68 6.24 14.15 -9.12
N ASP A 69 5.20 14.44 -9.88
CA ASP A 69 5.36 15.11 -11.15
C ASP A 69 5.71 16.56 -10.92
N PRO A 70 6.61 17.11 -11.70
CA PRO A 70 6.90 18.51 -11.56
C PRO A 70 5.67 19.30 -11.96
N GLN A 71 5.34 20.23 -11.17
CA GLN A 71 4.20 21.04 -11.45
C GLN A 71 4.62 22.29 -12.09
N GLU A 72 3.97 22.71 -13.06
CA GLU A 72 4.40 23.89 -13.66
C GLU A 72 3.63 25.02 -13.32
#